data_da801a3b6caebd10fc5031f117584173
#
_entry.id   da801a3b6caebd10fc5031f117584173
#
_cell.length_a   1.000
_cell.length_b   1.000
_cell.length_c   1.000
_cell.angle_alpha   90.00
_cell.angle_beta   90.00
_cell.angle_gamma   90.00
#
_symmetry.space_group_name_H-M   'P 1'
#
loop_
_entity.id
_entity.type
_entity.pdbx_description
1 polymer ?
#
loop_
_entity_poly.entity_id
_entity_poly.type
_entity_poly.pdbx_seq_one_letter_code
_entity_poly.pdbx_strand_id
1 'polypeptide(L)'
;MRGKRLYNQLRFMVINNPYKRADWLRKNDVFHFVGKDVSYQPRRLPLYGQLISIGNNVVIASNVSFITHDGFYAVCNRAYPDSPVNEKVGCIKIGNNCFIGANAILMYDTNIGDDVVVAAGAVVTKDIPSGEVWGGTS
;
A
#
# COMPACT_ATOMS: atom_id res chain seq x y z
N MET A 1 -12.59 17.57 -5.24
CA MET A 1 -11.87 16.43 -4.64
C MET A 1 -12.04 15.14 -5.43
N ARG A 2 -13.26 14.73 -5.74
CA ARG A 2 -13.50 13.55 -6.60
C ARG A 2 -12.89 13.69 -7.99
N GLY A 3 -12.98 14.87 -8.62
CA GLY A 3 -12.44 15.10 -9.95
C GLY A 3 -10.92 14.99 -10.01
N LYS A 4 -10.22 15.51 -9.01
CA LYS A 4 -8.76 15.41 -8.93
C LYS A 4 -8.30 13.97 -8.74
N ARG A 5 -9.01 13.20 -7.91
CA ARG A 5 -8.70 11.79 -7.68
C ARG A 5 -8.90 10.97 -8.95
N LEU A 6 -9.99 11.18 -9.67
CA LEU A 6 -10.26 10.51 -10.94
C LEU A 6 -9.19 10.88 -11.98
N TYR A 7 -8.85 12.16 -12.08
CA TYR A 7 -7.81 12.66 -12.98
C TYR A 7 -6.47 11.99 -12.69
N ASN A 8 -6.06 11.95 -11.42
CA ASN A 8 -4.82 11.30 -11.02
C ASN A 8 -4.84 9.81 -11.32
N GLN A 9 -5.95 9.14 -11.05
CA GLN A 9 -6.08 7.72 -11.34
C GLN A 9 -5.93 7.43 -12.84
N LEU A 10 -6.56 8.25 -13.69
CA LEU A 10 -6.47 8.09 -15.15
C LEU A 10 -5.05 8.36 -15.65
N ARG A 11 -4.41 9.41 -15.14
CA ARG A 11 -3.02 9.73 -15.49
C ARG A 11 -2.08 8.61 -15.11
N PHE A 12 -2.24 8.09 -13.91
CA PHE A 12 -1.41 7.02 -13.38
C PHE A 12 -1.55 5.72 -14.19
N MET A 13 -2.77 5.36 -14.54
CA MET A 13 -3.06 4.12 -15.27
C MET A 13 -2.38 4.01 -16.62
N VAL A 14 -2.12 5.14 -17.30
CA VAL A 14 -1.53 5.15 -18.64
C VAL A 14 -0.01 5.11 -18.63
N ILE A 15 0.63 5.18 -17.48
CA ILE A 15 2.10 5.10 -17.39
C ILE A 15 2.51 3.63 -17.48
N ASN A 16 3.19 3.26 -18.55
CA ASN A 16 3.53 1.85 -18.81
C ASN A 16 4.76 1.35 -18.05
N ASN A 17 5.70 2.23 -17.72
CA ASN A 17 6.93 1.83 -17.05
C ASN A 17 6.75 1.90 -15.54
N PRO A 18 6.99 0.79 -14.79
CA PRO A 18 6.76 0.77 -13.35
C PRO A 18 7.70 1.70 -12.57
N TYR A 19 8.90 1.95 -13.05
CA TYR A 19 9.80 2.93 -12.42
C TYR A 19 9.29 4.35 -12.64
N LYS A 20 8.73 4.64 -13.80
CA LYS A 20 8.09 5.93 -14.06
C LYS A 20 6.82 6.12 -13.25
N ARG A 21 6.07 5.05 -12.97
CA ARG A 21 4.93 5.14 -12.05
C ARG A 21 5.37 5.54 -10.64
N ALA A 22 6.48 4.97 -10.16
CA ALA A 22 7.04 5.35 -8.86
C ALA A 22 7.48 6.83 -8.86
N ASP A 23 8.13 7.28 -9.93
CA ASP A 23 8.51 8.69 -10.07
C ASP A 23 7.30 9.61 -10.04
N TRP A 24 6.23 9.22 -10.71
CA TRP A 24 4.98 9.98 -10.72
C TRP A 24 4.36 10.08 -9.34
N LEU A 25 4.35 8.97 -8.57
CA LEU A 25 3.88 8.96 -7.19
C LEU A 25 4.67 9.92 -6.32
N ARG A 26 5.98 9.96 -6.50
CA ARG A 26 6.88 10.86 -5.77
C ARG A 26 6.64 12.33 -6.14
N LYS A 27 6.57 12.64 -7.44
CA LYS A 27 6.39 14.01 -7.93
C LYS A 27 5.06 14.63 -7.54
N ASN A 28 4.02 13.81 -7.42
CA ASN A 28 2.67 14.27 -7.12
C ASN A 28 2.31 14.11 -5.65
N ASP A 29 3.29 13.78 -4.79
CA ASP A 29 3.08 13.61 -3.35
C ASP A 29 1.89 12.73 -3.00
N VAL A 30 1.70 11.65 -3.76
CA VAL A 30 0.58 10.72 -3.54
C VAL A 30 0.85 9.85 -2.31
N PHE A 31 2.10 9.39 -2.16
CA PHE A 31 2.54 8.64 -0.99
C PHE A 31 3.34 9.55 -0.05
N HIS A 32 3.44 9.16 1.21
CA HIS A 32 4.24 9.90 2.18
C HIS A 32 5.71 9.92 1.79
N PHE A 33 6.23 8.79 1.34
CA PHE A 33 7.62 8.67 0.88
C PHE A 33 7.73 7.56 -0.16
N VAL A 34 8.51 7.82 -1.20
CA VAL A 34 8.92 6.81 -2.19
C VAL A 34 10.41 7.01 -2.42
N GLY A 35 11.20 5.98 -2.11
CA GLY A 35 12.64 6.00 -2.26
C GLY A 35 13.12 5.87 -3.70
N LYS A 36 14.42 5.62 -3.87
CA LYS A 36 15.05 5.42 -5.17
C LYS A 36 14.92 3.96 -5.61
N ASP A 37 14.96 3.73 -6.92
CA ASP A 37 14.96 2.39 -7.51
C ASP A 37 13.73 1.59 -7.09
N VAL A 38 12.56 2.23 -7.14
CA VAL A 38 11.28 1.59 -6.84
C VAL A 38 10.57 1.24 -8.14
N SER A 39 10.20 -0.03 -8.28
CA SER A 39 9.33 -0.51 -9.36
C SER A 39 7.93 -0.69 -8.80
N TYR A 40 6.98 0.12 -9.29
CA TYR A 40 5.60 0.09 -8.83
C TYR A 40 4.71 -0.39 -9.97
N GLN A 41 4.30 -1.65 -9.93
CA GLN A 41 3.53 -2.27 -11.01
C GLN A 41 2.01 -2.11 -10.88
N PRO A 42 1.42 -1.97 -9.69
CA PRO A 42 -0.03 -1.79 -9.58
C PRO A 42 -0.50 -0.56 -10.36
N ARG A 43 -1.67 -0.67 -10.98
CA ARG A 43 -2.22 0.43 -11.78
C ARG A 43 -3.29 1.23 -11.05
N ARG A 44 -3.69 0.78 -9.86
CA ARG A 44 -4.65 1.49 -9.02
C ARG A 44 -3.93 2.26 -7.93
N LEU A 45 -4.41 3.48 -7.68
CA LEU A 45 -3.96 4.28 -6.56
C LEU A 45 -4.73 3.89 -5.31
N PRO A 46 -4.03 3.55 -4.20
CA PRO A 46 -4.70 3.24 -2.94
C PRO A 46 -5.33 4.50 -2.33
N LEU A 47 -6.34 4.30 -1.49
CA LEU A 47 -6.87 5.38 -0.67
C LEU A 47 -5.88 5.73 0.43
N TYR A 48 -5.86 7.01 0.83
CA TYR A 48 -4.98 7.51 1.87
C TYR A 48 -3.50 7.20 1.61
N GLY A 49 -3.05 7.45 0.38
CA GLY A 49 -1.66 7.20 -0.01
C GLY A 49 -0.63 7.87 0.89
N GLN A 50 -0.98 8.97 1.55
CA GLN A 50 -0.09 9.64 2.50
C GLN A 50 0.27 8.78 3.71
N LEU A 51 -0.41 7.67 3.91
CA LEU A 51 -0.09 6.71 4.97
C LEU A 51 0.88 5.62 4.51
N ILE A 52 1.34 5.68 3.26
CA ILE A 52 2.22 4.67 2.66
C ILE A 52 3.62 5.23 2.48
N SER A 53 4.62 4.48 2.95
CA SER A 53 6.04 4.80 2.75
C SER A 53 6.76 3.59 2.16
N ILE A 54 7.56 3.81 1.13
CA ILE A 54 8.32 2.77 0.42
C ILE A 54 9.78 3.20 0.41
N GLY A 55 10.66 2.34 0.89
CA GLY A 55 12.11 2.60 0.93
C GLY A 55 12.78 2.52 -0.43
N ASN A 56 14.10 2.33 -0.43
CA ASN A 56 14.91 2.25 -1.64
C ASN A 56 15.02 0.80 -2.14
N ASN A 57 15.13 0.62 -3.44
CA ASN A 57 15.28 -0.70 -4.06
C ASN A 57 14.16 -1.65 -3.64
N VAL A 58 12.94 -1.31 -4.05
CA VAL A 58 11.73 -2.08 -3.73
C VAL A 58 10.97 -2.39 -5.02
N VAL A 59 10.56 -3.64 -5.17
CA VAL A 59 9.66 -4.04 -6.24
C VAL A 59 8.29 -4.35 -5.65
N ILE A 60 7.29 -3.60 -6.10
CA ILE A 60 5.88 -3.86 -5.80
C ILE A 60 5.29 -4.48 -7.07
N ALA A 61 5.00 -5.77 -7.00
CA ALA A 61 4.50 -6.51 -8.17
C ALA A 61 3.04 -6.18 -8.49
N SER A 62 2.55 -6.74 -9.59
CA SER A 62 1.21 -6.45 -10.09
C SER A 62 0.11 -6.78 -9.08
N ASN A 63 -0.90 -5.92 -9.03
CA ASN A 63 -2.10 -6.10 -8.22
C ASN A 63 -1.87 -6.19 -6.71
N VAL A 64 -0.73 -5.74 -6.21
CA VAL A 64 -0.53 -5.59 -4.77
C VAL A 64 -1.52 -4.54 -4.25
N SER A 65 -2.19 -4.86 -3.16
CA SER A 65 -3.19 -3.98 -2.54
C SER A 65 -2.67 -3.43 -1.23
N PHE A 66 -2.76 -2.11 -1.09
CA PHE A 66 -2.43 -1.41 0.16
C PHE A 66 -3.76 -1.05 0.83
N ILE A 67 -4.07 -1.71 1.92
CA ILE A 67 -5.32 -1.48 2.67
C ILE A 67 -4.99 -0.56 3.84
N THR A 68 -5.21 0.72 3.64
CA THR A 68 -4.93 1.77 4.64
C THR A 68 -6.11 2.04 5.56
N HIS A 69 -7.27 1.50 5.22
CA HIS A 69 -8.51 1.72 5.96
C HIS A 69 -9.45 0.53 5.77
N ASP A 70 -10.49 0.45 6.60
CA ASP A 70 -11.57 -0.51 6.38
C ASP A 70 -12.94 0.13 6.66
N GLY A 71 -13.99 -0.57 6.26
CA GLY A 71 -15.37 -0.09 6.40
C GLY A 71 -16.13 -0.70 7.57
N PHE A 72 -15.45 -1.38 8.47
CA PHE A 72 -16.11 -2.08 9.57
C PHE A 72 -16.90 -1.13 10.48
N TYR A 73 -16.42 0.10 10.64
CA TYR A 73 -17.11 1.13 11.41
C TYR A 73 -18.56 1.35 10.94
N ALA A 74 -18.83 1.22 9.66
CA ALA A 74 -20.18 1.42 9.12
C ALA A 74 -21.15 0.33 9.61
N VAL A 75 -20.67 -0.91 9.71
CA VAL A 75 -21.46 -2.01 10.26
C VAL A 75 -21.73 -1.78 11.76
N CYS A 76 -20.69 -1.43 12.51
CA CYS A 76 -20.81 -1.16 13.95
C CYS A 76 -21.79 -0.03 14.24
N ASN A 77 -21.70 1.06 13.48
CA ASN A 77 -22.53 2.24 13.72
C ASN A 77 -24.00 2.01 13.38
N ARG A 78 -24.30 1.13 12.43
CA ARG A 78 -25.69 0.73 12.16
C ARG A 78 -26.22 -0.22 13.20
N ALA A 79 -25.38 -1.17 13.64
CA ALA A 79 -25.78 -2.17 14.63
C ALA A 79 -25.92 -1.56 16.04
N TYR A 80 -25.05 -0.59 16.36
CA TYR A 80 -24.97 0.01 17.70
C TYR A 80 -24.89 1.53 17.59
N PRO A 81 -25.99 2.21 17.20
CA PRO A 81 -25.97 3.65 16.93
C PRO A 81 -25.65 4.52 18.15
N ASP A 82 -25.87 3.99 19.37
CA ASP A 82 -25.59 4.74 20.62
C ASP A 82 -24.11 4.68 21.01
N SER A 83 -23.30 3.87 20.35
CA SER A 83 -21.86 3.72 20.64
C SER A 83 -21.05 3.82 19.34
N PRO A 84 -21.06 5.00 18.68
CA PRO A 84 -20.41 5.12 17.38
C PRO A 84 -18.89 4.98 17.49
N VAL A 85 -18.29 4.36 16.47
CA VAL A 85 -16.84 4.23 16.33
C VAL A 85 -16.38 4.91 15.04
N ASN A 86 -15.12 5.33 15.03
CA ASN A 86 -14.52 5.98 13.87
C ASN A 86 -13.96 4.97 12.88
N GLU A 87 -13.81 5.42 11.65
CA GLU A 87 -13.11 4.65 10.61
C GLU A 87 -11.70 4.31 11.07
N LYS A 88 -11.32 3.03 10.93
CA LYS A 88 -9.96 2.59 11.21
C LYS A 88 -9.08 2.92 10.01
N VAL A 89 -8.01 3.66 10.26
CA VAL A 89 -6.96 3.94 9.28
C VAL A 89 -5.60 3.68 9.92
N GLY A 90 -4.61 3.38 9.11
CA GLY A 90 -3.26 3.13 9.61
C GLY A 90 -2.21 3.16 8.51
N CYS A 91 -0.95 3.30 8.93
CA CYS A 91 0.19 3.42 8.03
C CYS A 91 0.66 2.04 7.57
N ILE A 92 1.26 2.04 6.37
CA ILE A 92 1.98 0.89 5.83
C ILE A 92 3.38 1.39 5.47
N LYS A 93 4.41 0.75 6.03
CA LYS A 93 5.81 1.11 5.76
C LYS A 93 6.55 -0.10 5.22
N ILE A 94 7.28 0.11 4.13
CA ILE A 94 8.15 -0.90 3.52
C ILE A 94 9.57 -0.37 3.58
N GLY A 95 10.48 -1.17 4.09
CA GLY A 95 11.90 -0.83 4.19
C GLY A 95 12.63 -0.90 2.85
N ASN A 96 13.96 -1.07 2.91
CA ASN A 96 14.82 -1.12 1.73
C ASN A 96 15.03 -2.56 1.26
N ASN A 97 15.35 -2.73 -0.01
CA ASN A 97 15.69 -4.04 -0.59
C ASN A 97 14.59 -5.08 -0.39
N CYS A 98 13.36 -4.71 -0.74
CA CYS A 98 12.19 -5.57 -0.54
C CYS A 98 11.56 -5.97 -1.87
N PHE A 99 11.00 -7.17 -1.89
CA PHE A 99 10.15 -7.65 -2.98
C PHE A 99 8.77 -7.98 -2.43
N ILE A 100 7.74 -7.38 -3.00
CA ILE A 100 6.34 -7.66 -2.63
C ILE A 100 5.70 -8.37 -3.81
N GLY A 101 5.40 -9.64 -3.65
CA GLY A 101 4.88 -10.51 -4.71
C GLY A 101 3.49 -10.13 -5.19
N ALA A 102 3.17 -10.54 -6.41
CA ALA A 102 1.91 -10.20 -7.07
C ALA A 102 0.69 -10.64 -6.24
N ASN A 103 -0.33 -9.81 -6.25
CA ASN A 103 -1.60 -10.05 -5.54
C ASN A 103 -1.47 -10.12 -4.01
N ALA A 104 -0.33 -9.73 -3.44
CA ALA A 104 -0.22 -9.62 -2.00
C ALA A 104 -1.11 -8.50 -1.46
N ILE A 105 -1.58 -8.66 -0.24
CA ILE A 105 -2.41 -7.67 0.45
C ILE A 105 -1.63 -7.20 1.69
N LEU A 106 -1.36 -5.91 1.76
CA LEU A 106 -0.67 -5.29 2.89
C LEU A 106 -1.71 -4.51 3.70
N MET A 107 -1.90 -4.91 4.96
CA MET A 107 -2.87 -4.29 5.84
C MET A 107 -2.26 -3.10 6.58
N TYR A 108 -3.13 -2.19 7.02
CA TYR A 108 -2.73 -1.03 7.82
C TYR A 108 -2.00 -1.46 9.11
N ASP A 109 -1.25 -0.55 9.68
CA ASP A 109 -0.45 -0.74 10.90
C ASP A 109 0.61 -1.84 10.74
N THR A 110 1.19 -1.98 9.54
CA THR A 110 2.28 -2.93 9.31
C THR A 110 3.56 -2.22 8.92
N ASN A 111 4.66 -2.66 9.52
CA ASN A 111 6.01 -2.26 9.16
C ASN A 111 6.75 -3.47 8.59
N ILE A 112 7.12 -3.38 7.33
CA ILE A 112 7.93 -4.40 6.65
C ILE A 112 9.38 -3.91 6.72
N GLY A 113 10.24 -4.72 7.32
CA GLY A 113 11.65 -4.37 7.51
C GLY A 113 12.44 -4.33 6.22
N ASP A 114 13.77 -4.30 6.34
CA ASP A 114 14.67 -4.32 5.19
C ASP A 114 14.96 -5.77 4.77
N ASP A 115 15.34 -5.97 3.51
CA ASP A 115 15.73 -7.27 3.00
C ASP A 115 14.63 -8.32 3.19
N VAL A 116 13.40 -7.97 2.85
CA VAL A 116 12.21 -8.81 3.04
C VAL A 116 11.63 -9.22 1.70
N VAL A 117 11.21 -10.47 1.61
CA VAL A 117 10.43 -10.98 0.49
C VAL A 117 9.05 -11.38 0.98
N VAL A 118 8.02 -10.81 0.35
CA VAL A 118 6.63 -11.22 0.55
C VAL A 118 6.19 -12.01 -0.67
N ALA A 119 5.79 -13.26 -0.48
CA ALA A 119 5.40 -14.14 -1.58
C ALA A 119 4.10 -13.67 -2.24
N ALA A 120 3.91 -14.08 -3.50
CA ALA A 120 2.69 -13.78 -4.23
C ALA A 120 1.46 -14.30 -3.48
N GLY A 121 0.40 -13.51 -3.47
CA GLY A 121 -0.86 -13.86 -2.82
C GLY A 121 -0.85 -13.83 -1.29
N ALA A 122 0.24 -13.41 -0.67
CA ALA A 122 0.31 -13.33 0.79
C ALA A 122 -0.59 -12.22 1.34
N VAL A 123 -1.09 -12.43 2.56
CA VAL A 123 -1.79 -11.39 3.32
C VAL A 123 -0.96 -11.01 4.54
N VAL A 124 -0.47 -9.79 4.57
CA VAL A 124 0.39 -9.28 5.65
C VAL A 124 -0.47 -8.48 6.63
N THR A 125 -0.62 -9.00 7.84
CA THR A 125 -1.45 -8.39 8.89
C THR A 125 -0.65 -7.91 10.10
N LYS A 126 0.65 -8.15 10.11
CA LYS A 126 1.54 -7.77 11.21
C LYS A 126 2.92 -7.45 10.67
N ASP A 127 3.78 -6.86 11.51
CA ASP A 127 5.12 -6.45 11.14
C ASP A 127 5.96 -7.63 10.69
N ILE A 128 6.79 -7.40 9.67
CA ILE A 128 7.74 -8.38 9.17
C ILE A 128 9.15 -7.93 9.57
N PRO A 129 9.87 -8.69 10.40
CA PRO A 129 11.26 -8.37 10.72
C PRO A 129 12.16 -8.40 9.51
N SER A 130 13.23 -7.60 9.54
CA SER A 130 14.21 -7.56 8.46
C SER A 130 14.82 -8.93 8.19
N GLY A 131 15.08 -9.22 6.91
CA GLY A 131 15.74 -10.45 6.49
C GLY A 131 14.84 -11.67 6.37
N GLU A 132 13.53 -11.52 6.45
CA GLU A 132 12.60 -12.66 6.41
C GLU A 132 11.86 -12.80 5.08
N VAL A 133 11.42 -14.02 4.79
CA VAL A 133 10.54 -14.38 3.68
C VAL A 133 9.22 -14.82 4.25
N TRP A 134 8.14 -14.14 3.89
CA TRP A 134 6.80 -14.43 4.38
C TRP A 134 5.87 -14.82 3.22
N GLY A 135 4.98 -15.77 3.49
CA GLY A 135 3.97 -16.21 2.54
C GLY A 135 2.70 -16.66 3.21
N GLY A 136 1.65 -16.85 2.43
CA GLY A 136 0.35 -17.30 2.91
C GLY A 136 -0.40 -16.21 3.68
N THR A 137 -1.27 -16.65 4.58
CA THR A 137 -2.05 -15.78 5.46
C THR A 137 -1.55 -15.92 6.89
N SER A 138 -1.31 -14.82 7.54
CA SER A 138 -0.81 -14.84 8.91
C SER A 138 -1.53 -13.84 9.80
#